data_e2497948f866f371a52910fe698ea07c
#
_entry.id   e2497948f866f371a52910fe698ea07c
#
_cell.length_a   1.000
_cell.length_b   1.000
_cell.length_c   1.000
_cell.angle_alpha   90.00
_cell.angle_beta   90.00
_cell.angle_gamma   90.00
#
_symmetry.space_group_name_H-M   'P 1'
#
loop_
_entity.id
_entity.type
_entity.pdbx_description
1 polymer ?
#
loop_
_entity_poly.entity_id
_entity_poly.type
_entity_poly.pdbx_seq_one_letter_code
_entity_poly.pdbx_strand_id
1 'polypeptide(L)'
;MYNIIRFVLCNQEEVFEQFCKQYFPDRLTDRYKEEGYFDFHASAFIGEGKNSVDGILLRTDIERTPAMLYHILLHELAHVFCAHNELGGDSFYKRYCMDSTLSREEDGAINAGYAIWRELIAEVIAFEMDDNCFVVPLGEKAALLRYYEEEFENGDRKRGLSMILCEALTSKECEMSATWNVAQKKIAGHKPFDNPLFMDMLGLVFRKLGDNLVELDRDFILELGSLYLCLATQLEIRKLQKMLAEEK
;
A
#
# COMPACT_ATOMS: atom_id res chain seq x y z
N MET A 1 -5.60 -26.69 1.59
CA MET A 1 -6.14 -26.64 2.99
C MET A 1 -6.71 -25.25 3.12
N TYR A 2 -7.97 -25.08 3.49
CA TYR A 2 -8.58 -23.75 3.59
C TYR A 2 -8.24 -23.17 4.97
N ASN A 3 -7.61 -21.98 5.00
CA ASN A 3 -7.44 -21.24 6.23
C ASN A 3 -8.80 -20.67 6.68
N ILE A 4 -9.01 -20.61 7.97
CA ILE A 4 -10.19 -20.00 8.55
C ILE A 4 -9.90 -18.51 8.71
N ILE A 5 -10.72 -17.65 8.07
CA ILE A 5 -10.65 -16.22 8.27
C ILE A 5 -11.65 -15.85 9.38
N ARG A 6 -11.19 -15.14 10.40
CA ARG A 6 -12.02 -14.60 11.48
C ARG A 6 -12.21 -13.11 11.29
N PHE A 7 -13.45 -12.69 11.18
CA PHE A 7 -13.81 -11.28 11.22
C PHE A 7 -14.11 -10.86 12.66
N VAL A 8 -13.46 -9.81 13.13
CA VAL A 8 -13.63 -9.28 14.47
C VAL A 8 -14.02 -7.82 14.39
N LEU A 9 -15.19 -7.51 14.93
CA LEU A 9 -15.65 -6.13 15.10
C LEU A 9 -14.99 -5.56 16.34
N CYS A 10 -14.28 -4.46 16.18
CA CYS A 10 -13.47 -3.87 17.23
C CYS A 10 -13.84 -2.39 17.42
N ASN A 11 -14.34 -2.04 18.59
CA ASN A 11 -14.70 -0.69 18.97
C ASN A 11 -13.87 -0.13 20.13
N GLN A 12 -13.00 -0.96 20.71
CA GLN A 12 -12.16 -0.63 21.85
C GLN A 12 -10.84 -1.39 21.77
N GLU A 13 -9.80 -0.82 22.33
CA GLU A 13 -8.46 -1.42 22.39
C GLU A 13 -8.45 -2.79 23.06
N GLU A 14 -9.27 -2.98 24.10
CA GLU A 14 -9.36 -4.24 24.84
C GLU A 14 -9.82 -5.41 23.96
N VAL A 15 -10.70 -5.16 22.99
CA VAL A 15 -11.14 -6.19 22.02
C VAL A 15 -9.98 -6.59 21.11
N PHE A 16 -9.21 -5.60 20.65
CA PHE A 16 -8.00 -5.81 19.86
C PHE A 16 -6.96 -6.61 20.65
N GLU A 17 -6.67 -6.20 21.89
CA GLU A 17 -5.72 -6.92 22.74
C GLU A 17 -6.13 -8.38 23.00
N GLN A 18 -7.41 -8.62 23.31
CA GLN A 18 -7.92 -9.97 23.54
C GLN A 18 -7.78 -10.84 22.30
N PHE A 19 -8.09 -10.31 21.13
CA PHE A 19 -7.91 -11.00 19.86
C PHE A 19 -6.44 -11.35 19.64
N CYS A 20 -5.52 -10.38 19.78
CA CYS A 20 -4.09 -10.63 19.63
C CYS A 20 -3.57 -11.64 20.66
N LYS A 21 -3.94 -11.53 21.94
CA LYS A 21 -3.53 -12.49 22.98
C LYS A 21 -3.95 -13.91 22.64
N GLN A 22 -5.11 -14.07 22.02
CA GLN A 22 -5.66 -15.38 21.71
C GLN A 22 -5.06 -16.02 20.44
N TYR A 23 -4.83 -15.22 19.39
CA TYR A 23 -4.51 -15.75 18.06
C TYR A 23 -3.13 -15.31 17.53
N PHE A 24 -2.61 -14.21 18.02
CA PHE A 24 -1.35 -13.60 17.54
C PHE A 24 -0.50 -13.04 18.70
N PRO A 25 -0.15 -13.88 19.71
CA PRO A 25 0.52 -13.40 20.92
C PRO A 25 1.85 -12.69 20.62
N ASP A 26 2.56 -13.12 19.58
CA ASP A 26 3.85 -12.55 19.18
C ASP A 26 3.71 -11.15 18.53
N ARG A 27 2.48 -10.75 18.17
CA ARG A 27 2.18 -9.42 17.64
C ARG A 27 1.92 -8.39 18.75
N LEU A 28 1.69 -8.83 19.98
CA LEU A 28 1.60 -7.96 21.15
C LEU A 28 3.00 -7.55 21.61
N THR A 29 3.66 -6.77 20.82
CA THR A 29 4.92 -6.11 21.17
C THR A 29 4.63 -4.82 21.95
N ASP A 30 5.65 -4.19 22.53
CA ASP A 30 5.47 -2.89 23.21
C ASP A 30 4.96 -1.78 22.30
N ARG A 31 4.98 -1.99 20.97
CA ARG A 31 4.44 -1.05 19.96
C ARG A 31 2.94 -0.77 20.11
N TYR A 32 2.15 -1.71 20.62
CA TYR A 32 0.72 -1.46 20.82
C TYR A 32 0.44 -0.42 21.93
N LYS A 33 1.48 0.00 22.66
CA LYS A 33 1.43 1.10 23.65
C LYS A 33 1.88 2.44 23.05
N GLU A 34 2.33 2.46 21.80
CA GLU A 34 2.68 3.69 21.11
C GLU A 34 1.41 4.46 20.74
N GLU A 35 1.47 5.78 20.83
CA GLU A 35 0.37 6.65 20.41
C GLU A 35 0.03 6.39 18.93
N GLY A 36 -1.27 6.24 18.61
CA GLY A 36 -1.75 6.02 17.24
C GLY A 36 -1.72 4.56 16.76
N TYR A 37 -1.30 3.60 17.57
CA TYR A 37 -1.28 2.18 17.13
C TYR A 37 -2.69 1.63 16.81
N PHE A 38 -3.73 2.22 17.38
CA PHE A 38 -5.14 1.87 17.16
C PHE A 38 -5.82 2.73 16.09
N ASP A 39 -5.07 3.54 15.36
CA ASP A 39 -5.58 4.47 14.33
C ASP A 39 -5.80 3.81 12.95
N PHE A 40 -6.03 2.50 12.91
CA PHE A 40 -6.38 1.82 11.66
C PHE A 40 -7.90 1.78 11.44
N HIS A 41 -8.33 1.71 10.20
CA HIS A 41 -9.74 1.50 9.81
C HIS A 41 -10.12 0.02 9.87
N ALA A 42 -9.27 -0.82 9.35
CA ALA A 42 -9.26 -2.27 9.46
C ALA A 42 -7.81 -2.76 9.46
N SER A 43 -7.58 -4.02 9.75
CA SER A 43 -6.25 -4.61 9.69
C SER A 43 -6.34 -6.12 9.49
N ALA A 44 -5.58 -6.64 8.52
CA ALA A 44 -5.42 -8.07 8.30
C ALA A 44 -4.27 -8.63 9.14
N PHE A 45 -4.52 -9.76 9.77
CA PHE A 45 -3.55 -10.56 10.53
C PHE A 45 -3.42 -11.92 9.87
N ILE A 46 -2.21 -12.24 9.43
CA ILE A 46 -1.93 -13.47 8.73
C ILE A 46 -1.42 -14.51 9.73
N GLY A 47 -2.08 -15.66 9.78
CA GLY A 47 -1.67 -16.77 10.61
C GLY A 47 -0.53 -17.58 10.02
N GLU A 48 0.41 -18.00 10.83
CA GLU A 48 1.57 -18.80 10.40
C GLU A 48 1.36 -20.30 10.67
N GLY A 49 1.69 -21.14 9.69
CA GLY A 49 1.74 -22.60 9.83
C GLY A 49 0.44 -23.34 9.51
N LYS A 50 0.48 -24.67 9.68
CA LYS A 50 -0.69 -25.53 9.43
C LYS A 50 -1.76 -25.31 10.51
N ASN A 51 -3.00 -25.07 10.07
CA ASN A 51 -4.17 -24.79 10.93
C ASN A 51 -4.13 -23.40 11.59
N SER A 52 -3.34 -22.46 11.06
CA SER A 52 -3.40 -21.08 11.49
C SER A 52 -4.74 -20.43 11.09
N VAL A 53 -5.10 -19.40 11.84
CA VAL A 53 -6.30 -18.61 11.58
C VAL A 53 -5.83 -17.25 11.10
N ASP A 54 -6.36 -16.78 9.98
CA ASP A 54 -6.21 -15.39 9.57
C ASP A 54 -7.28 -14.55 10.27
N GLY A 55 -6.98 -13.29 10.55
CA GLY A 55 -7.90 -12.39 11.21
C GLY A 55 -8.05 -11.10 10.43
N ILE A 56 -9.27 -10.60 10.35
CA ILE A 56 -9.55 -9.24 9.87
C ILE A 56 -10.27 -8.51 11.00
N LEU A 57 -9.62 -7.49 11.54
CA LEU A 57 -10.22 -6.58 12.50
C LEU A 57 -10.79 -5.38 11.78
N LEU A 58 -12.03 -5.04 12.13
CA LEU A 58 -12.72 -3.89 11.59
C LEU A 58 -13.13 -2.96 12.73
N ARG A 59 -12.70 -1.71 12.65
CA ARG A 59 -13.16 -0.66 13.58
C ARG A 59 -14.63 -0.34 13.34
N THR A 60 -15.44 -0.38 14.37
CA THR A 60 -16.90 -0.09 14.30
C THR A 60 -17.29 1.26 14.91
N ASP A 61 -16.35 1.90 15.57
CA ASP A 61 -16.50 3.24 16.14
C ASP A 61 -16.22 4.36 15.12
N ILE A 62 -15.76 4.03 13.92
CA ILE A 62 -15.54 4.95 12.81
C ILE A 62 -16.75 4.90 11.87
N GLU A 63 -17.40 6.05 11.65
CA GLU A 63 -18.55 6.15 10.75
C GLU A 63 -18.11 5.95 9.28
N ARG A 64 -18.82 5.11 8.55
CA ARG A 64 -18.55 4.79 7.13
C ARG A 64 -19.83 4.49 6.38
N THR A 65 -19.81 4.75 5.08
CA THR A 65 -20.87 4.26 4.20
C THR A 65 -20.73 2.76 3.98
N PRO A 66 -21.83 2.04 3.66
CA PRO A 66 -21.75 0.62 3.31
C PRO A 66 -20.77 0.30 2.17
N ALA A 67 -20.68 1.17 1.16
CA ALA A 67 -19.75 0.99 0.05
C ALA A 67 -18.28 1.10 0.52
N MET A 68 -17.95 2.11 1.34
CA MET A 68 -16.60 2.22 1.93
C MET A 68 -16.25 1.00 2.79
N LEU A 69 -17.21 0.53 3.58
CA LEU A 69 -17.01 -0.65 4.42
C LEU A 69 -16.74 -1.89 3.59
N TYR A 70 -17.50 -2.09 2.51
CA TYR A 70 -17.30 -3.19 1.58
C TYR A 70 -15.92 -3.15 0.93
N HIS A 71 -15.50 -1.99 0.43
CA HIS A 71 -14.19 -1.80 -0.17
C HIS A 71 -13.05 -2.08 0.83
N ILE A 72 -13.14 -1.57 2.06
CA ILE A 72 -12.17 -1.84 3.13
C ILE A 72 -12.05 -3.35 3.40
N LEU A 73 -13.16 -4.07 3.46
CA LEU A 73 -13.14 -5.51 3.66
C LEU A 73 -12.48 -6.26 2.50
N LEU A 74 -12.70 -5.83 1.26
CA LEU A 74 -12.02 -6.39 0.08
C LEU A 74 -10.51 -6.11 0.14
N HIS A 75 -10.11 -4.91 0.56
CA HIS A 75 -8.70 -4.56 0.74
C HIS A 75 -7.99 -5.46 1.77
N GLU A 76 -8.61 -5.68 2.94
CA GLU A 76 -8.05 -6.56 3.97
C GLU A 76 -8.03 -8.04 3.52
N LEU A 77 -9.05 -8.49 2.80
CA LEU A 77 -9.07 -9.81 2.18
C LEU A 77 -7.97 -9.96 1.12
N ALA A 78 -7.68 -8.90 0.37
CA ALA A 78 -6.59 -8.90 -0.60
C ALA A 78 -5.22 -9.04 0.08
N HIS A 79 -5.00 -8.45 1.27
CA HIS A 79 -3.79 -8.71 2.06
C HIS A 79 -3.66 -10.18 2.45
N VAL A 80 -4.73 -10.82 2.89
CA VAL A 80 -4.74 -12.26 3.20
C VAL A 80 -4.43 -13.08 1.95
N PHE A 81 -5.09 -12.76 0.82
CA PHE A 81 -4.84 -13.42 -0.46
C PHE A 81 -3.38 -13.29 -0.91
N CYS A 82 -2.82 -12.08 -0.88
CA CYS A 82 -1.43 -11.83 -1.27
C CYS A 82 -0.44 -12.59 -0.40
N ALA A 83 -0.68 -12.67 0.91
CA ALA A 83 0.19 -13.39 1.83
C ALA A 83 0.24 -14.90 1.52
N HIS A 84 -0.90 -15.49 1.18
CA HIS A 84 -0.98 -16.93 0.86
C HIS A 84 -0.58 -17.29 -0.59
N ASN A 85 -0.41 -16.28 -1.46
CA ASN A 85 -0.03 -16.47 -2.86
C ASN A 85 1.32 -15.85 -3.23
N GLU A 86 2.18 -15.58 -2.25
CA GLU A 86 3.55 -15.05 -2.42
C GLU A 86 3.62 -13.66 -3.10
N LEU A 87 2.50 -12.92 -3.15
CA LEU A 87 2.41 -11.60 -3.76
C LEU A 87 2.77 -10.44 -2.82
N GLY A 88 3.24 -10.73 -1.63
CA GLY A 88 3.58 -9.76 -0.59
C GLY A 88 3.53 -10.39 0.80
N GLY A 89 3.93 -11.67 0.88
CA GLY A 89 3.82 -12.46 2.09
C GLY A 89 5.01 -12.32 3.04
N ASP A 90 4.84 -12.95 4.19
CA ASP A 90 5.85 -13.03 5.26
C ASP A 90 7.16 -13.68 4.80
N SER A 91 7.12 -14.58 3.81
CA SER A 91 8.31 -15.22 3.23
C SER A 91 9.27 -14.19 2.62
N PHE A 92 8.75 -13.25 1.83
CA PHE A 92 9.56 -12.15 1.27
C PHE A 92 10.10 -11.26 2.38
N TYR A 93 9.25 -10.86 3.33
CA TYR A 93 9.65 -10.01 4.45
C TYR A 93 10.77 -10.63 5.27
N LYS A 94 10.62 -11.88 5.68
CA LYS A 94 11.63 -12.60 6.47
C LYS A 94 12.95 -12.78 5.71
N ARG A 95 12.88 -13.01 4.41
CA ARG A 95 14.06 -13.28 3.58
C ARG A 95 14.84 -12.03 3.23
N TYR A 96 14.18 -10.91 2.98
CA TYR A 96 14.80 -9.72 2.41
C TYR A 96 14.68 -8.47 3.29
N CYS A 97 13.54 -8.24 3.96
CA CYS A 97 13.37 -7.07 4.82
C CYS A 97 14.01 -7.25 6.21
N MET A 98 14.27 -8.49 6.63
CA MET A 98 14.96 -8.79 7.90
C MET A 98 16.43 -9.18 7.68
N ASP A 99 16.97 -9.02 6.49
CA ASP A 99 18.36 -9.34 6.18
C ASP A 99 19.31 -8.30 6.81
N SER A 100 20.00 -8.70 7.89
CA SER A 100 20.96 -7.86 8.61
C SER A 100 22.27 -7.60 7.85
N THR A 101 22.46 -8.19 6.67
CA THR A 101 23.67 -8.00 5.85
C THR A 101 23.56 -6.84 4.87
N LEU A 102 22.36 -6.29 4.71
CA LEU A 102 22.12 -5.16 3.82
C LEU A 102 22.80 -3.88 4.30
N SER A 103 23.21 -3.06 3.37
CA SER A 103 23.60 -1.69 3.69
C SER A 103 22.36 -0.92 4.19
N ARG A 104 22.58 0.17 4.96
CA ARG A 104 21.49 1.00 5.47
C ARG A 104 20.59 1.56 4.34
N GLU A 105 21.17 1.83 3.18
CA GLU A 105 20.46 2.35 2.01
C GLU A 105 19.57 1.26 1.36
N GLU A 106 20.11 0.06 1.18
CA GLU A 106 19.37 -1.08 0.66
C GLU A 106 18.25 -1.51 1.61
N ASP A 107 18.53 -1.58 2.91
CA ASP A 107 17.54 -1.89 3.94
C ASP A 107 16.39 -0.86 3.90
N GLY A 108 16.70 0.43 3.87
CA GLY A 108 15.70 1.49 3.73
C GLY A 108 14.87 1.36 2.45
N ALA A 109 15.50 1.07 1.32
CA ALA A 109 14.82 0.93 0.04
C ALA A 109 13.93 -0.33 0.00
N ILE A 110 14.44 -1.51 0.40
CA ILE A 110 13.66 -2.75 0.43
C ILE A 110 12.43 -2.61 1.34
N ASN A 111 12.60 -2.08 2.55
CA ASN A 111 11.50 -1.91 3.49
C ASN A 111 10.46 -0.90 2.99
N ALA A 112 10.89 0.18 2.35
CA ALA A 112 9.98 1.16 1.75
C ALA A 112 9.23 0.57 0.55
N GLY A 113 9.94 -0.04 -0.38
CA GLY A 113 9.35 -0.66 -1.58
C GLY A 113 8.36 -1.76 -1.23
N TYR A 114 8.71 -2.61 -0.25
CA TYR A 114 7.83 -3.67 0.24
C TYR A 114 6.54 -3.12 0.87
N ALA A 115 6.64 -2.08 1.70
CA ALA A 115 5.47 -1.46 2.31
C ALA A 115 4.55 -0.82 1.25
N ILE A 116 5.11 -0.12 0.26
CA ILE A 116 4.36 0.47 -0.85
C ILE A 116 3.68 -0.63 -1.69
N TRP A 117 4.41 -1.68 -2.05
CA TRP A 117 3.88 -2.77 -2.85
C TRP A 117 2.71 -3.48 -2.15
N ARG A 118 2.83 -3.76 -0.86
CA ARG A 118 1.78 -4.43 -0.10
C ARG A 118 0.45 -3.69 -0.15
N GLU A 119 0.48 -2.39 0.11
CA GLU A 119 -0.72 -1.55 0.07
C GLU A 119 -1.25 -1.43 -1.37
N LEU A 120 -0.36 -1.22 -2.34
CA LEU A 120 -0.73 -1.05 -3.74
C LEU A 120 -1.42 -2.29 -4.32
N ILE A 121 -0.82 -3.50 -4.13
CA ILE A 121 -1.39 -4.71 -4.72
C ILE A 121 -2.72 -5.09 -4.04
N ALA A 122 -2.86 -4.86 -2.74
CA ALA A 122 -4.11 -5.08 -2.04
C ALA A 122 -5.21 -4.14 -2.55
N GLU A 123 -4.89 -2.88 -2.78
CA GLU A 123 -5.83 -1.89 -3.30
C GLU A 123 -6.24 -2.18 -4.75
N VAL A 124 -5.30 -2.56 -5.61
CA VAL A 124 -5.61 -2.96 -7.00
C VAL A 124 -6.54 -4.17 -7.02
N ILE A 125 -6.29 -5.18 -6.19
CA ILE A 125 -7.16 -6.36 -6.10
C ILE A 125 -8.54 -5.96 -5.55
N ALA A 126 -8.59 -5.12 -4.52
CA ALA A 126 -9.87 -4.65 -3.96
C ALA A 126 -10.68 -3.87 -5.00
N PHE A 127 -10.03 -3.01 -5.78
CA PHE A 127 -10.66 -2.27 -6.86
C PHE A 127 -11.28 -3.19 -7.92
N GLU A 128 -10.53 -4.21 -8.37
CA GLU A 128 -10.98 -5.19 -9.36
C GLU A 128 -12.15 -6.07 -8.86
N MET A 129 -12.26 -6.25 -7.54
CA MET A 129 -13.30 -7.07 -6.91
C MET A 129 -14.53 -6.26 -6.46
N ASP A 130 -14.43 -4.93 -6.41
CA ASP A 130 -15.52 -4.07 -5.93
C ASP A 130 -16.41 -3.60 -7.08
N ASP A 131 -17.60 -4.18 -7.17
CA ASP A 131 -18.62 -3.81 -8.18
C ASP A 131 -19.06 -2.34 -8.12
N ASN A 132 -18.69 -1.60 -7.06
CA ASN A 132 -18.94 -0.16 -6.93
C ASN A 132 -17.81 0.70 -7.48
N CYS A 133 -16.66 0.10 -7.81
CA CYS A 133 -15.54 0.80 -8.43
C CYS A 133 -15.66 0.79 -9.96
N PHE A 134 -15.42 1.93 -10.58
CA PHE A 134 -15.52 2.09 -12.02
C PHE A 134 -14.23 2.65 -12.60
N VAL A 135 -13.84 2.07 -13.73
CA VAL A 135 -12.72 2.57 -14.52
C VAL A 135 -13.12 3.87 -15.21
N VAL A 136 -12.58 4.97 -14.74
CA VAL A 136 -12.84 6.32 -15.27
C VAL A 136 -11.56 6.96 -15.78
N PRO A 137 -11.63 8.00 -16.63
CA PRO A 137 -10.46 8.76 -17.05
C PRO A 137 -9.71 9.38 -15.87
N LEU A 138 -8.38 9.41 -15.94
CA LEU A 138 -7.53 9.95 -14.87
C LEU A 138 -7.88 11.42 -14.54
N GLY A 139 -8.33 12.20 -15.53
CA GLY A 139 -8.80 13.56 -15.32
C GLY A 139 -10.01 13.67 -14.38
N GLU A 140 -10.88 12.67 -14.34
CA GLU A 140 -12.02 12.61 -13.42
C GLU A 140 -11.57 12.28 -11.99
N LYS A 141 -10.40 11.65 -11.80
CA LYS A 141 -9.78 11.33 -10.52
C LYS A 141 -8.93 12.48 -9.93
N ALA A 142 -8.87 13.64 -10.58
CA ALA A 142 -7.97 14.74 -10.22
C ALA A 142 -8.14 15.26 -8.77
N ALA A 143 -9.34 15.22 -8.21
CA ALA A 143 -9.59 15.63 -6.82
C ALA A 143 -9.04 14.58 -5.83
N LEU A 144 -9.20 13.30 -6.15
CA LEU A 144 -8.72 12.17 -5.36
C LEU A 144 -7.18 12.10 -5.40
N LEU A 145 -6.58 12.27 -6.57
CA LEU A 145 -5.13 12.36 -6.72
C LEU A 145 -4.53 13.48 -5.87
N ARG A 146 -5.16 14.67 -5.85
CA ARG A 146 -4.70 15.77 -4.98
C ARG A 146 -4.78 15.42 -3.49
N TYR A 147 -5.86 14.76 -3.08
CA TYR A 147 -5.98 14.29 -1.69
C TYR A 147 -4.82 13.34 -1.32
N TYR A 148 -4.47 12.40 -2.19
CA TYR A 148 -3.36 11.48 -1.95
C TYR A 148 -1.97 12.14 -2.11
N GLU A 149 -1.84 13.21 -2.93
CA GLU A 149 -0.63 14.04 -2.93
C GLU A 149 -0.44 14.75 -1.57
N GLU A 150 -1.51 15.29 -1.00
CA GLU A 150 -1.47 15.90 0.35
C GLU A 150 -1.12 14.86 1.42
N GLU A 151 -1.66 13.65 1.33
CA GLU A 151 -1.29 12.53 2.21
C GLU A 151 0.17 12.14 2.06
N PHE A 152 0.67 12.07 0.82
CA PHE A 152 2.08 11.81 0.53
C PHE A 152 3.00 12.92 1.07
N GLU A 153 2.60 14.17 0.97
CA GLU A 153 3.42 15.29 1.41
C GLU A 153 3.43 15.48 2.93
N ASN A 154 2.30 15.28 3.60
CA ASN A 154 2.08 15.71 4.98
C ASN A 154 1.62 14.60 5.93
N GLY A 155 1.24 13.44 5.43
CA GLY A 155 0.75 12.28 6.19
C GLY A 155 1.58 11.02 6.00
N ASP A 156 0.90 9.90 5.78
CA ASP A 156 1.55 8.62 5.47
C ASP A 156 1.99 8.56 4.01
N ARG A 157 3.27 8.86 3.79
CA ARG A 157 3.89 8.93 2.46
C ARG A 157 3.78 7.65 1.66
N LYS A 158 3.93 6.49 2.32
CA LYS A 158 3.91 5.20 1.62
C LYS A 158 2.51 4.89 1.15
N ARG A 159 1.53 5.10 2.02
CA ARG A 159 0.11 4.95 1.69
C ARG A 159 -0.32 5.94 0.60
N GLY A 160 -0.02 7.24 0.77
CA GLY A 160 -0.34 8.25 -0.24
C GLY A 160 0.20 7.89 -1.61
N LEU A 161 1.46 7.44 -1.69
CA LEU A 161 2.06 6.98 -2.95
C LEU A 161 1.37 5.74 -3.51
N SER A 162 1.09 4.73 -2.68
CA SER A 162 0.39 3.51 -3.11
C SER A 162 -0.96 3.83 -3.73
N MET A 163 -1.72 4.74 -3.11
CA MET A 163 -3.02 5.18 -3.62
C MET A 163 -2.90 5.97 -4.93
N ILE A 164 -1.92 6.88 -5.06
CA ILE A 164 -1.65 7.59 -6.32
C ILE A 164 -1.37 6.62 -7.46
N LEU A 165 -0.54 5.62 -7.21
CA LEU A 165 -0.21 4.60 -8.22
C LEU A 165 -1.42 3.73 -8.57
N CYS A 166 -2.22 3.33 -7.57
CA CYS A 166 -3.45 2.56 -7.78
C CYS A 166 -4.44 3.32 -8.65
N GLU A 167 -4.70 4.61 -8.34
CA GLU A 167 -5.64 5.43 -9.10
C GLU A 167 -5.23 5.60 -10.57
N ALA A 168 -3.93 5.64 -10.85
CA ALA A 168 -3.44 5.67 -12.22
C ALA A 168 -3.57 4.31 -12.92
N LEU A 169 -3.21 3.22 -12.25
CA LEU A 169 -3.30 1.86 -12.79
C LEU A 169 -4.73 1.47 -13.13
N THR A 170 -5.69 1.86 -12.30
CA THR A 170 -7.13 1.60 -12.46
C THR A 170 -7.85 2.70 -13.27
N SER A 171 -7.11 3.53 -14.01
CA SER A 171 -7.67 4.52 -14.92
C SER A 171 -7.84 3.97 -16.34
N LYS A 172 -8.70 4.60 -17.14
CA LYS A 172 -8.87 4.28 -18.57
C LYS A 172 -7.57 4.36 -19.36
N GLU A 173 -6.68 5.27 -18.99
CA GLU A 173 -5.39 5.48 -19.65
C GLU A 173 -4.49 4.25 -19.53
N CYS A 174 -4.47 3.60 -18.37
CA CYS A 174 -3.73 2.36 -18.16
C CYS A 174 -4.48 1.15 -18.70
N GLU A 175 -5.73 0.94 -18.31
CA GLU A 175 -6.52 -0.23 -18.67
C GLU A 175 -6.63 -0.43 -20.19
N MET A 176 -6.87 0.65 -20.94
CA MET A 176 -6.98 0.63 -22.42
C MET A 176 -5.63 0.70 -23.13
N SER A 177 -4.53 0.42 -22.46
CA SER A 177 -3.18 0.52 -23.03
C SER A 177 -2.49 -0.83 -23.01
N ALA A 178 -2.24 -1.40 -24.20
CA ALA A 178 -1.55 -2.67 -24.36
C ALA A 178 -0.06 -2.64 -23.95
N THR A 179 0.54 -1.46 -23.86
CA THR A 179 1.95 -1.28 -23.50
C THR A 179 2.16 -0.03 -22.67
N TRP A 180 3.22 -0.04 -21.85
CA TRP A 180 3.61 1.13 -21.05
C TRP A 180 3.81 2.40 -21.89
N ASN A 181 4.45 2.29 -23.03
CA ASN A 181 4.70 3.46 -23.92
C ASN A 181 3.41 4.16 -24.36
N VAL A 182 2.31 3.43 -24.49
CA VAL A 182 1.00 3.99 -24.83
C VAL A 182 0.36 4.63 -23.61
N ALA A 183 0.37 3.95 -22.47
CA ALA A 183 -0.15 4.47 -21.20
C ALA A 183 0.57 5.75 -20.79
N GLN A 184 1.91 5.76 -20.81
CA GLN A 184 2.75 6.88 -20.43
C GLN A 184 2.39 8.16 -21.17
N LYS A 185 2.17 8.08 -22.49
CA LYS A 185 1.80 9.25 -23.32
C LYS A 185 0.45 9.84 -22.93
N LYS A 186 -0.48 9.00 -22.48
CA LYS A 186 -1.81 9.46 -22.07
C LYS A 186 -1.79 10.08 -20.68
N ILE A 187 -0.92 9.58 -19.79
CA ILE A 187 -0.83 10.00 -18.40
C ILE A 187 0.03 11.25 -18.21
N ALA A 188 1.03 11.48 -19.07
CA ALA A 188 2.07 12.51 -18.91
C ALA A 188 1.57 13.96 -18.73
N GLY A 189 0.31 14.25 -19.04
CA GLY A 189 -0.29 15.57 -18.82
C GLY A 189 -1.02 15.74 -17.48
N HIS A 190 -1.09 14.70 -16.65
CA HIS A 190 -1.83 14.70 -15.41
C HIS A 190 -0.88 14.78 -14.20
N LYS A 191 -1.20 15.62 -13.21
CA LYS A 191 -0.50 15.62 -11.92
C LYS A 191 -0.89 14.36 -11.14
N PRO A 192 0.04 13.78 -10.35
CA PRO A 192 1.45 14.19 -10.13
C PRO A 192 2.45 13.61 -11.14
N PHE A 193 1.98 12.99 -12.23
CA PHE A 193 2.81 12.27 -13.21
C PHE A 193 3.59 13.18 -14.19
N ASP A 194 3.51 14.50 -14.03
CA ASP A 194 4.47 15.46 -14.57
C ASP A 194 5.84 15.39 -13.87
N ASN A 195 5.93 14.81 -12.68
CA ASN A 195 7.19 14.47 -12.03
C ASN A 195 7.71 13.13 -12.58
N PRO A 196 8.94 13.07 -13.13
CA PRO A 196 9.51 11.85 -13.71
C PRO A 196 9.54 10.66 -12.74
N LEU A 197 9.80 10.88 -11.44
CA LEU A 197 9.87 9.79 -10.46
C LEU A 197 8.51 9.10 -10.24
N PHE A 198 7.40 9.84 -10.23
CA PHE A 198 6.07 9.22 -10.19
C PHE A 198 5.80 8.42 -11.46
N MET A 199 6.21 8.96 -12.61
CA MET A 199 6.04 8.27 -13.89
C MET A 199 6.89 6.99 -13.97
N ASP A 200 8.13 7.03 -13.48
CA ASP A 200 9.04 5.87 -13.46
C ASP A 200 8.50 4.77 -12.54
N MET A 201 8.03 5.13 -11.33
CA MET A 201 7.40 4.17 -10.42
C MET A 201 6.14 3.55 -11.01
N LEU A 202 5.27 4.37 -11.63
CA LEU A 202 4.08 3.86 -12.29
C LEU A 202 4.44 2.89 -13.43
N GLY A 203 5.44 3.23 -14.24
CA GLY A 203 5.92 2.38 -15.32
C GLY A 203 6.53 1.06 -14.82
N LEU A 204 7.25 1.10 -13.72
CA LEU A 204 7.79 -0.08 -13.07
C LEU A 204 6.67 -1.02 -12.62
N VAL A 205 5.67 -0.50 -11.92
CA VAL A 205 4.52 -1.29 -11.44
C VAL A 205 3.65 -1.78 -12.60
N PHE A 206 3.36 -0.93 -13.59
CA PHE A 206 2.57 -1.32 -14.76
C PHE A 206 3.16 -2.54 -15.48
N ARG A 207 4.48 -2.57 -15.67
CA ARG A 207 5.18 -3.72 -16.26
C ARG A 207 5.08 -4.94 -15.37
N LYS A 208 5.28 -4.78 -14.04
CA LYS A 208 5.20 -5.89 -13.08
C LYS A 208 3.82 -6.54 -13.04
N LEU A 209 2.75 -5.73 -13.10
CA LEU A 209 1.37 -6.25 -13.16
C LEU A 209 1.04 -6.92 -14.50
N GLY A 210 1.65 -6.47 -15.60
CA GLY A 210 1.51 -7.11 -16.92
C GLY A 210 2.32 -8.40 -17.08
N ASP A 211 3.34 -8.59 -16.28
CA ASP A 211 4.10 -9.82 -16.22
C ASP A 211 3.38 -10.85 -15.31
N ASN A 212 3.86 -12.09 -15.36
CA ASN A 212 3.30 -13.16 -14.53
C ASN A 212 3.56 -12.85 -13.03
N LEU A 213 2.53 -12.51 -12.26
CA LEU A 213 2.60 -12.20 -10.81
C LEU A 213 2.90 -13.42 -9.92
N VAL A 214 3.72 -14.36 -10.37
CA VAL A 214 3.92 -15.64 -9.68
C VAL A 214 4.81 -15.49 -8.44
N GLU A 215 5.72 -14.53 -8.42
CA GLU A 215 6.67 -14.35 -7.32
C GLU A 215 7.07 -12.87 -7.16
N LEU A 216 7.14 -12.41 -5.93
CA LEU A 216 7.63 -11.06 -5.63
C LEU A 216 9.15 -11.02 -5.78
N ASP A 217 9.62 -10.17 -6.70
CA ASP A 217 11.02 -10.02 -7.06
C ASP A 217 11.72 -8.99 -6.17
N ARG A 218 12.89 -9.38 -5.61
CA ARG A 218 13.72 -8.50 -4.78
C ARG A 218 14.17 -7.24 -5.51
N ASP A 219 14.61 -7.39 -6.76
CA ASP A 219 15.17 -6.27 -7.50
C ASP A 219 14.09 -5.26 -7.87
N PHE A 220 12.88 -5.72 -8.20
CA PHE A 220 11.70 -4.87 -8.38
C PHE A 220 11.37 -4.07 -7.10
N ILE A 221 11.36 -4.71 -5.94
CA ILE A 221 11.05 -4.04 -4.66
C ILE A 221 12.15 -3.05 -4.30
N LEU A 222 13.41 -3.39 -4.51
CA LEU A 222 14.56 -2.50 -4.28
C LEU A 222 14.49 -1.26 -5.19
N GLU A 223 14.16 -1.43 -6.47
CA GLU A 223 14.01 -0.33 -7.43
C GLU A 223 12.84 0.58 -7.04
N LEU A 224 11.67 0.01 -6.73
CA LEU A 224 10.50 0.78 -6.27
C LEU A 224 10.81 1.61 -5.02
N GLY A 225 11.46 1.00 -4.04
CA GLY A 225 11.86 1.71 -2.81
C GLY A 225 12.93 2.76 -3.04
N SER A 226 13.88 2.51 -3.94
CA SER A 226 14.92 3.50 -4.30
C SER A 226 14.31 4.74 -4.97
N LEU A 227 13.38 4.55 -5.90
CA LEU A 227 12.63 5.65 -6.52
C LEU A 227 11.83 6.44 -5.48
N TYR A 228 11.17 5.75 -4.55
CA TYR A 228 10.47 6.39 -3.44
C TYR A 228 11.39 7.23 -2.57
N LEU A 229 12.55 6.71 -2.17
CA LEU A 229 13.51 7.45 -1.34
C LEU A 229 14.03 8.71 -2.06
N CYS A 230 14.27 8.62 -3.37
CA CYS A 230 14.60 9.78 -4.19
C CYS A 230 13.48 10.83 -4.18
N LEU A 231 12.22 10.40 -4.36
CA LEU A 231 11.07 11.29 -4.35
C LEU A 231 10.86 11.95 -2.98
N ALA A 232 10.96 11.17 -1.89
CA ALA A 232 10.86 11.68 -0.53
C ALA A 232 11.95 12.71 -0.22
N THR A 233 13.19 12.45 -0.67
CA THR A 233 14.31 13.39 -0.53
C THR A 233 14.06 14.70 -1.29
N GLN A 234 13.55 14.63 -2.51
CA GLN A 234 13.18 15.84 -3.29
C GLN A 234 12.12 16.67 -2.55
N LEU A 235 11.14 16.02 -1.94
CA LEU A 235 10.10 16.71 -1.16
C LEU A 235 10.71 17.45 0.04
N GLU A 236 11.59 16.80 0.81
CA GLU A 236 12.24 17.45 1.95
C GLU A 236 13.10 18.65 1.52
N ILE A 237 13.85 18.52 0.42
CA ILE A 237 14.63 19.65 -0.13
C ILE A 237 13.73 20.83 -0.49
N ARG A 238 12.57 20.58 -1.12
CA ARG A 238 11.59 21.63 -1.47
C ARG A 238 11.03 22.31 -0.22
N LYS A 239 10.70 21.54 0.83
CA LYS A 239 10.21 22.07 2.11
C LYS A 239 11.25 22.98 2.76
N LEU A 240 12.49 22.55 2.82
CA LEU A 240 13.61 23.36 3.37
C LEU A 240 13.85 24.65 2.56
N GLN A 241 13.82 24.58 1.24
CA GLN A 241 13.97 25.76 0.37
C GLN A 241 12.84 26.77 0.60
N LYS A 242 11.61 26.30 0.78
CA LYS A 242 10.46 27.18 1.09
C LYS A 242 10.62 27.87 2.43
N MET A 243 10.98 27.15 3.48
CA MET A 243 11.24 27.71 4.81
C MET A 243 12.32 28.80 4.77
N LEU A 244 13.43 28.54 4.08
CA LEU A 244 14.52 29.51 3.93
C LEU A 244 14.13 30.75 3.10
N ALA A 245 13.12 30.65 2.26
CA ALA A 245 12.62 31.77 1.46
C ALA A 245 11.65 32.66 2.27
N GLU A 246 10.92 32.08 3.22
CA GLU A 246 9.97 32.80 4.10
C GLU A 246 10.67 33.53 5.26
N GLU A 247 11.91 33.18 5.59
CA GLU A 247 12.71 33.86 6.62
C GLU A 247 13.46 35.13 6.10
N LYS A 248 13.35 35.44 4.81
CA LYS A 248 13.97 36.61 4.16
C LYS A 248 12.95 37.74 3.91
#